data_d72cb4a2d05ac7c872d2619f5a1e1fee
#
_entry.id   d72cb4a2d05ac7c872d2619f5a1e1fee
#
_cell.length_a   1.000
_cell.length_b   1.000
_cell.length_c   1.000
_cell.angle_alpha   90.00
_cell.angle_beta   90.00
_cell.angle_gamma   90.00
#
_symmetry.space_group_name_H-M   'P 1'
#
loop_
_entity.id
_entity.type
_entity.pdbx_description
1 polymer ?
#
loop_
_entity_poly.entity_id
_entity_poly.type
_entity_poly.pdbx_seq_one_letter_code
_entity_poly.pdbx_strand_id
1 'polypeptide(L)'
;MDRQGAVATLTAAVATFVGDHAAGDERWCAALSGGADSLALTAVAAAAKPTTALIVDHRLQPDSGRVAATARAQALSVGCVDALVLCVEVGTAGGPEAAARTARYRALEDARGGAPVLLAHTLDDQAETVLLGLGRGSGARSIAGMRPCDPPWYRPLLGVRRALTHAACDELGLTPWQDPHNADRRFTRTRLRTEVLPLLEEVLGGGVAEALARTATALREDTETLDELARQALAEVGSCGELDTARLAALSEAVRRRVIRGWLLAGGASGLTDKQIRGVDTLVTAWRGQGGVAVGSPLRSQRLIAGRRDGMLTLHTEPV
;
A
#
# COMPACT_ATOMS: atom_id res chain seq x y z
N MET A 1 -4.35 28.88 -23.58
CA MET A 1 -4.28 27.93 -22.45
C MET A 1 -2.80 27.71 -22.18
N ASP A 2 -2.28 28.41 -21.16
CA ASP A 2 -0.91 28.17 -20.69
C ASP A 2 -0.81 26.71 -20.26
N ARG A 3 -0.01 25.94 -20.98
CA ARG A 3 0.38 24.59 -20.52
C ARG A 3 1.35 24.81 -19.36
N GLN A 4 0.85 24.71 -18.14
CA GLN A 4 1.75 24.60 -16.98
C GLN A 4 2.77 23.50 -17.30
N GLY A 5 4.07 23.81 -17.12
CA GLY A 5 5.15 22.83 -17.30
C GLY A 5 4.97 21.62 -16.38
N ALA A 6 5.57 20.50 -16.72
CA ALA A 6 5.44 19.28 -15.95
C ALA A 6 5.94 19.46 -14.51
N VAL A 7 7.05 20.18 -14.32
CA VAL A 7 7.59 20.51 -13.00
C VAL A 7 6.58 21.33 -12.17
N ALA A 8 5.95 22.34 -12.78
CA ALA A 8 4.95 23.15 -12.08
C ALA A 8 3.73 22.31 -11.65
N THR A 9 3.29 21.38 -12.51
CA THR A 9 2.19 20.44 -12.19
C THR A 9 2.54 19.52 -11.01
N LEU A 10 3.75 18.95 -10.99
CA LEU A 10 4.22 18.12 -9.88
C LEU A 10 4.37 18.93 -8.59
N THR A 11 4.91 20.15 -8.68
CA THR A 11 5.03 21.05 -7.52
C THR A 11 3.67 21.36 -6.93
N ALA A 12 2.67 21.68 -7.76
CA ALA A 12 1.30 21.92 -7.30
C ALA A 12 0.70 20.68 -6.62
N ALA A 13 0.90 19.47 -7.19
CA ALA A 13 0.42 18.22 -6.60
C ALA A 13 1.05 17.96 -5.23
N VAL A 14 2.36 18.14 -5.09
CA VAL A 14 3.06 17.99 -3.81
C VAL A 14 2.60 19.06 -2.81
N ALA A 15 2.46 20.32 -3.22
CA ALA A 15 2.01 21.40 -2.34
C ALA A 15 0.59 21.17 -1.81
N THR A 16 -0.35 20.77 -2.66
CA THR A 16 -1.73 20.41 -2.26
C THR A 16 -1.69 19.26 -1.27
N PHE A 17 -0.98 18.18 -1.59
CA PHE A 17 -0.88 17.00 -0.71
C PHE A 17 -0.30 17.36 0.66
N VAL A 18 0.72 18.20 0.70
CA VAL A 18 1.35 18.67 1.94
C VAL A 18 0.40 19.52 2.76
N GLY A 19 -0.36 20.42 2.13
CA GLY A 19 -1.40 21.20 2.80
C GLY A 19 -2.43 20.33 3.50
N ASP A 20 -2.84 19.23 2.86
CA ASP A 20 -3.87 18.34 3.37
C ASP A 20 -3.37 17.35 4.43
N HIS A 21 -2.11 16.91 4.36
CA HIS A 21 -1.65 15.75 5.12
C HIS A 21 -0.35 15.93 5.93
N ALA A 22 0.47 16.93 5.62
CA ALA A 22 1.82 17.08 6.17
C ALA A 22 2.21 18.54 6.48
N ALA A 23 1.23 19.40 6.75
CA ALA A 23 1.45 20.84 6.97
C ALA A 23 2.38 21.12 8.17
N GLY A 24 2.34 20.30 9.21
CA GLY A 24 3.16 20.44 10.43
C GLY A 24 4.58 19.90 10.33
N ASP A 25 4.93 19.18 9.27
CA ASP A 25 6.26 18.59 9.14
C ASP A 25 7.27 19.64 8.64
N GLU A 26 8.35 19.86 9.38
CA GLU A 26 9.41 20.81 9.01
C GLU A 26 10.36 20.25 7.94
N ARG A 27 10.48 18.93 7.86
CA ARG A 27 11.34 18.18 6.94
C ARG A 27 10.68 16.86 6.55
N TRP A 28 11.16 16.27 5.47
CA TRP A 28 10.77 14.93 5.04
C TRP A 28 11.92 14.13 4.43
N CYS A 29 11.67 12.85 4.22
CA CYS A 29 12.52 11.98 3.43
C CYS A 29 11.86 11.68 2.08
N ALA A 30 12.64 11.51 1.02
CA ALA A 30 12.17 11.01 -0.27
C ALA A 30 12.82 9.65 -0.55
N ALA A 31 12.01 8.62 -0.79
CA ALA A 31 12.53 7.31 -1.20
C ALA A 31 12.92 7.37 -2.68
N LEU A 32 14.21 7.33 -2.95
CA LEU A 32 14.78 7.49 -4.29
C LEU A 32 15.35 6.17 -4.82
N SER A 33 14.78 5.67 -5.91
CA SER A 33 15.27 4.48 -6.61
C SER A 33 16.19 4.80 -7.81
N GLY A 34 16.30 6.08 -8.17
CA GLY A 34 16.97 6.54 -9.39
C GLY A 34 16.10 6.55 -10.64
N GLY A 35 14.93 5.92 -10.65
CA GLY A 35 13.97 5.98 -11.75
C GLY A 35 13.25 7.33 -11.82
N ALA A 36 12.64 7.63 -12.98
CA ALA A 36 12.04 8.93 -13.29
C ALA A 36 11.03 9.41 -12.24
N ASP A 37 10.10 8.56 -11.82
CA ASP A 37 9.06 8.93 -10.85
C ASP A 37 9.68 9.40 -9.53
N SER A 38 10.63 8.64 -9.00
CA SER A 38 11.29 8.95 -7.73
C SER A 38 12.23 10.16 -7.83
N LEU A 39 12.89 10.33 -8.95
CA LEU A 39 13.81 11.45 -9.16
C LEU A 39 13.05 12.77 -9.31
N ALA A 40 11.97 12.77 -10.11
CA ALA A 40 11.09 13.94 -10.24
C ALA A 40 10.45 14.34 -8.91
N LEU A 41 9.93 13.35 -8.13
CA LEU A 41 9.41 13.64 -6.79
C LEU A 41 10.48 14.24 -5.88
N THR A 42 11.68 13.65 -5.87
CA THR A 42 12.80 14.14 -5.03
C THR A 42 13.16 15.59 -5.37
N ALA A 43 13.20 15.94 -6.65
CA ALA A 43 13.52 17.31 -7.09
C ALA A 43 12.47 18.32 -6.61
N VAL A 44 11.17 18.05 -6.83
CA VAL A 44 10.12 18.98 -6.38
C VAL A 44 9.96 19.01 -4.86
N ALA A 45 10.24 17.90 -4.18
CA ALA A 45 10.23 17.84 -2.72
C ALA A 45 11.37 18.68 -2.12
N ALA A 46 12.59 18.57 -2.64
CA ALA A 46 13.75 19.33 -2.20
C ALA A 46 13.59 20.85 -2.43
N ALA A 47 12.90 21.24 -3.51
CA ALA A 47 12.56 22.63 -3.76
C ALA A 47 11.52 23.20 -2.78
N ALA A 48 10.68 22.35 -2.17
CA ALA A 48 9.61 22.77 -1.28
C ALA A 48 10.02 22.83 0.20
N LYS A 49 10.80 21.86 0.67
CA LYS A 49 11.24 21.74 2.08
C LYS A 49 12.58 21.00 2.19
N PRO A 50 13.30 21.14 3.33
CA PRO A 50 14.48 20.33 3.61
C PRO A 50 14.19 18.83 3.45
N THR A 51 14.82 18.20 2.46
CA THR A 51 14.57 16.82 2.06
C THR A 51 15.84 15.98 2.15
N THR A 52 15.76 14.83 2.82
CA THR A 52 16.81 13.80 2.81
C THR A 52 16.39 12.71 1.83
N ALA A 53 17.23 12.42 0.83
CA ALA A 53 16.99 11.30 -0.07
C ALA A 53 17.42 9.97 0.57
N LEU A 54 16.55 8.97 0.58
CA LEU A 54 16.83 7.61 1.05
C LEU A 54 16.90 6.65 -0.14
N ILE A 55 18.07 6.12 -0.42
CA ILE A 55 18.36 5.25 -1.57
C ILE A 55 18.61 3.84 -1.05
N VAL A 56 17.73 2.89 -1.36
CA VAL A 56 17.90 1.50 -0.92
C VAL A 56 18.60 0.69 -2.00
N ASP A 57 19.79 0.18 -1.68
CA ASP A 57 20.56 -0.73 -2.52
C ASP A 57 20.33 -2.18 -2.05
N HIS A 58 19.58 -2.94 -2.86
CA HIS A 58 19.26 -4.35 -2.61
C HIS A 58 20.40 -5.31 -2.98
N ARG A 59 21.46 -4.84 -3.64
CA ARG A 59 22.60 -5.64 -4.11
C ARG A 59 22.22 -6.84 -4.98
N LEU A 60 21.05 -6.76 -5.67
CA LEU A 60 20.57 -7.83 -6.53
C LEU A 60 21.14 -7.80 -7.95
N GLN A 61 21.78 -6.70 -8.33
CA GLN A 61 22.40 -6.49 -9.64
C GLN A 61 23.88 -6.13 -9.47
N PRO A 62 24.77 -6.57 -10.38
CA PRO A 62 26.21 -6.29 -10.27
C PRO A 62 26.55 -4.81 -10.14
N ASP A 63 25.80 -3.93 -10.84
CA ASP A 63 26.03 -2.48 -10.89
C ASP A 63 25.19 -1.67 -9.89
N SER A 64 24.49 -2.31 -8.95
CA SER A 64 23.54 -1.64 -8.05
C SER A 64 24.21 -0.52 -7.22
N GLY A 65 25.42 -0.70 -6.76
CA GLY A 65 26.18 0.32 -6.04
C GLY A 65 26.48 1.56 -6.89
N ARG A 66 26.74 1.41 -8.21
CA ARG A 66 26.96 2.53 -9.12
C ARG A 66 25.65 3.29 -9.35
N VAL A 67 24.55 2.58 -9.50
CA VAL A 67 23.21 3.17 -9.62
C VAL A 67 22.87 3.98 -8.37
N ALA A 68 23.11 3.42 -7.17
CA ALA A 68 22.87 4.10 -5.90
C ALA A 68 23.77 5.35 -5.75
N ALA A 69 25.03 5.28 -6.15
CA ALA A 69 25.96 6.43 -6.13
C ALA A 69 25.50 7.54 -7.09
N THR A 70 25.03 7.19 -8.30
CA THR A 70 24.49 8.14 -9.26
C THR A 70 23.21 8.80 -8.70
N ALA A 71 22.28 8.02 -8.16
CA ALA A 71 21.07 8.55 -7.53
C ALA A 71 21.39 9.50 -6.39
N ARG A 72 22.39 9.17 -5.57
CA ARG A 72 22.89 10.04 -4.50
C ARG A 72 23.41 11.38 -5.02
N ALA A 73 24.23 11.34 -6.06
CA ALA A 73 24.76 12.57 -6.68
C ALA A 73 23.64 13.44 -7.25
N GLN A 74 22.67 12.84 -7.94
CA GLN A 74 21.50 13.55 -8.47
C GLN A 74 20.65 14.16 -7.35
N ALA A 75 20.39 13.43 -6.26
CA ALA A 75 19.64 13.97 -5.12
C ALA A 75 20.29 15.25 -4.55
N LEU A 76 21.59 15.23 -4.37
CA LEU A 76 22.33 16.42 -3.89
C LEU A 76 22.29 17.57 -4.91
N SER A 77 22.38 17.26 -6.21
CA SER A 77 22.34 18.27 -7.26
C SER A 77 20.97 18.96 -7.40
N VAL A 78 19.88 18.28 -7.06
CA VAL A 78 18.52 18.86 -7.06
C VAL A 78 18.15 19.54 -5.73
N GLY A 79 19.09 19.65 -4.77
CA GLY A 79 18.91 20.44 -3.55
C GLY A 79 18.53 19.65 -2.30
N CYS A 80 18.63 18.32 -2.30
CA CYS A 80 18.48 17.56 -1.05
C CYS A 80 19.56 17.99 -0.05
N VAL A 81 19.16 18.14 1.23
CA VAL A 81 20.08 18.49 2.32
C VAL A 81 21.03 17.33 2.66
N ASP A 82 20.61 16.11 2.39
CA ASP A 82 21.41 14.89 2.53
C ASP A 82 20.89 13.78 1.61
N ALA A 83 21.71 12.76 1.35
CA ALA A 83 21.36 11.59 0.54
C ALA A 83 22.07 10.35 1.08
N LEU A 84 21.29 9.43 1.67
CA LEU A 84 21.78 8.23 2.34
C LEU A 84 21.58 7.00 1.44
N VAL A 85 22.64 6.21 1.25
CA VAL A 85 22.58 4.90 0.59
C VAL A 85 22.48 3.82 1.66
N LEU A 86 21.35 3.10 1.64
CA LEU A 86 20.98 2.06 2.60
C LEU A 86 21.18 0.69 1.96
N CYS A 87 22.26 0.02 2.30
CA CYS A 87 22.52 -1.34 1.83
C CYS A 87 21.66 -2.33 2.62
N VAL A 88 20.92 -3.20 1.93
CA VAL A 88 20.05 -4.18 2.57
C VAL A 88 20.34 -5.60 2.07
N GLU A 89 20.14 -6.56 2.95
CA GLU A 89 20.11 -7.98 2.60
C GLU A 89 18.65 -8.41 2.38
N VAL A 90 18.38 -9.03 1.24
CA VAL A 90 17.05 -9.50 0.87
C VAL A 90 16.88 -10.93 1.34
N GLY A 91 15.97 -11.16 2.28
CA GLY A 91 15.58 -12.50 2.71
C GLY A 91 14.82 -13.28 1.63
N THR A 92 14.30 -14.46 1.99
CA THR A 92 13.58 -15.36 1.04
C THR A 92 12.09 -15.50 1.33
N ALA A 93 11.59 -14.94 2.42
CA ALA A 93 10.21 -15.12 2.85
C ALA A 93 9.20 -14.43 1.91
N GLY A 94 8.19 -15.16 1.47
CA GLY A 94 7.13 -14.62 0.60
C GLY A 94 7.51 -14.43 -0.88
N GLY A 95 8.69 -14.91 -1.29
CA GLY A 95 9.23 -14.74 -2.63
C GLY A 95 10.09 -13.49 -2.78
N PRO A 96 10.90 -13.40 -3.86
CA PRO A 96 11.93 -12.37 -4.01
C PRO A 96 11.39 -10.93 -3.96
N GLU A 97 10.28 -10.66 -4.65
CA GLU A 97 9.67 -9.32 -4.70
C GLU A 97 9.13 -8.88 -3.33
N ALA A 98 8.43 -9.78 -2.62
CA ALA A 98 7.89 -9.49 -1.29
C ALA A 98 9.01 -9.29 -0.26
N ALA A 99 10.05 -10.12 -0.32
CA ALA A 99 11.22 -10.02 0.56
C ALA A 99 11.98 -8.70 0.33
N ALA A 100 12.23 -8.33 -0.95
CA ALA A 100 12.87 -7.06 -1.30
C ALA A 100 12.03 -5.86 -0.84
N ARG A 101 10.69 -5.93 -1.02
CA ARG A 101 9.78 -4.90 -0.52
C ARG A 101 9.86 -4.74 1.00
N THR A 102 9.84 -5.84 1.74
CA THR A 102 9.93 -5.83 3.21
C THR A 102 11.26 -5.24 3.67
N ALA A 103 12.38 -5.65 3.08
CA ALA A 103 13.70 -5.11 3.39
C ALA A 103 13.78 -3.60 3.11
N ARG A 104 13.20 -3.14 1.97
CA ARG A 104 13.14 -1.72 1.62
C ARG A 104 12.39 -0.90 2.65
N TYR A 105 11.17 -1.30 3.03
CA TYR A 105 10.37 -0.53 3.98
C TYR A 105 11.01 -0.49 5.36
N ARG A 106 11.66 -1.58 5.80
CA ARG A 106 12.41 -1.61 7.05
C ARG A 106 13.59 -0.63 7.03
N ALA A 107 14.40 -0.66 5.97
CA ALA A 107 15.53 0.26 5.85
C ALA A 107 15.10 1.74 5.82
N LEU A 108 14.01 2.05 5.12
CA LEU A 108 13.44 3.40 5.12
C LEU A 108 12.95 3.81 6.50
N GLU A 109 12.26 2.92 7.23
CA GLU A 109 11.78 3.17 8.60
C GLU A 109 12.94 3.46 9.55
N ASP A 110 14.00 2.64 9.50
CA ASP A 110 15.16 2.78 10.36
C ASP A 110 15.94 4.10 10.08
N ALA A 111 15.95 4.56 8.81
CA ALA A 111 16.75 5.72 8.39
C ALA A 111 16.01 7.06 8.41
N ARG A 112 14.67 7.09 8.47
CA ARG A 112 13.89 8.33 8.32
C ARG A 112 14.01 9.30 9.51
N GLY A 113 14.54 8.87 10.66
CA GLY A 113 14.73 9.73 11.84
C GLY A 113 13.46 10.44 12.31
N GLY A 114 12.32 9.75 12.28
CA GLY A 114 11.01 10.29 12.65
C GLY A 114 10.30 11.12 11.57
N ALA A 115 10.98 11.51 10.48
CA ALA A 115 10.36 12.28 9.40
C ALA A 115 9.42 11.42 8.53
N PRO A 116 8.39 11.99 7.89
CA PRO A 116 7.59 11.32 6.89
C PRO A 116 8.42 10.97 5.66
N VAL A 117 8.02 9.89 4.97
CA VAL A 117 8.71 9.38 3.76
C VAL A 117 7.80 9.53 2.55
N LEU A 118 8.22 10.32 1.58
CA LEU A 118 7.55 10.48 0.30
C LEU A 118 7.90 9.33 -0.64
N LEU A 119 6.87 8.70 -1.19
CA LEU A 119 6.96 7.58 -2.14
C LEU A 119 6.39 8.02 -3.49
N ALA A 120 7.11 7.81 -4.57
CA ALA A 120 6.78 8.29 -5.91
C ALA A 120 5.82 7.38 -6.69
N HIS A 121 4.83 6.79 -6.01
CA HIS A 121 3.79 6.04 -6.71
C HIS A 121 2.88 6.99 -7.48
N THR A 122 2.63 6.66 -8.74
CA THR A 122 1.84 7.45 -9.69
C THR A 122 0.40 6.93 -9.83
N LEU A 123 -0.43 7.64 -10.57
CA LEU A 123 -1.76 7.20 -10.96
C LEU A 123 -1.71 5.89 -11.76
N ASP A 124 -0.68 5.72 -12.59
CA ASP A 124 -0.46 4.47 -13.33
C ASP A 124 -0.18 3.30 -12.39
N ASP A 125 0.62 3.49 -11.33
CA ASP A 125 0.84 2.45 -10.30
C ASP A 125 -0.44 2.13 -9.51
N GLN A 126 -1.30 3.13 -9.32
CA GLN A 126 -2.61 2.94 -8.70
C GLN A 126 -3.49 2.05 -9.57
N ALA A 127 -3.58 2.33 -10.88
CA ALA A 127 -4.33 1.52 -11.84
C ALA A 127 -3.82 0.07 -11.89
N GLU A 128 -2.48 -0.13 -11.95
CA GLU A 128 -1.85 -1.46 -11.88
C GLU A 128 -2.26 -2.20 -10.58
N THR A 129 -2.29 -1.49 -9.45
CA THR A 129 -2.64 -2.07 -8.14
C THR A 129 -4.11 -2.49 -8.08
N VAL A 130 -5.00 -1.70 -8.65
CA VAL A 130 -6.44 -2.02 -8.78
C VAL A 130 -6.65 -3.28 -9.63
N LEU A 131 -6.00 -3.37 -10.79
CA LEU A 131 -6.10 -4.54 -11.67
C LEU A 131 -5.55 -5.81 -11.00
N LEU A 132 -4.44 -5.70 -10.27
CA LEU A 132 -3.93 -6.81 -9.47
C LEU A 132 -4.90 -7.24 -8.36
N GLY A 133 -5.57 -6.28 -7.74
CA GLY A 133 -6.61 -6.53 -6.73
C GLY A 133 -7.81 -7.28 -7.30
N LEU A 134 -8.29 -6.85 -8.47
CA LEU A 134 -9.37 -7.52 -9.21
C LEU A 134 -9.01 -8.98 -9.54
N GLY A 135 -7.82 -9.21 -10.09
CA GLY A 135 -7.37 -10.56 -10.45
C GLY A 135 -7.23 -11.52 -9.26
N ARG A 136 -7.03 -11.00 -8.05
CA ARG A 136 -6.97 -11.81 -6.82
C ARG A 136 -8.32 -12.12 -6.20
N GLY A 137 -9.38 -11.43 -6.59
CA GLY A 137 -10.73 -11.65 -6.07
C GLY A 137 -10.88 -11.40 -4.57
N SER A 138 -9.99 -10.62 -3.94
CA SER A 138 -9.90 -10.45 -2.48
C SER A 138 -10.87 -9.39 -1.91
N GLY A 139 -11.88 -8.99 -2.68
CA GLY A 139 -12.90 -8.04 -2.26
C GLY A 139 -12.50 -6.57 -2.32
N ALA A 140 -13.39 -5.68 -1.83
CA ALA A 140 -13.26 -4.23 -1.96
C ALA A 140 -11.92 -3.66 -1.46
N ARG A 141 -11.37 -4.18 -0.36
CA ARG A 141 -10.08 -3.73 0.18
C ARG A 141 -8.91 -3.91 -0.79
N SER A 142 -8.91 -4.98 -1.60
CA SER A 142 -7.84 -5.23 -2.58
C SER A 142 -7.94 -4.30 -3.78
N ILE A 143 -9.14 -3.85 -4.11
CA ILE A 143 -9.45 -2.98 -5.24
C ILE A 143 -9.34 -1.50 -4.82
N ALA A 144 -9.41 -1.18 -3.53
CA ALA A 144 -9.29 0.17 -2.98
C ALA A 144 -7.91 0.83 -3.23
N GLY A 145 -6.98 0.11 -3.85
CA GLY A 145 -5.67 0.62 -4.23
C GLY A 145 -4.78 1.04 -3.06
N MET A 146 -3.81 1.89 -3.33
CA MET A 146 -2.91 2.46 -2.32
C MET A 146 -3.54 3.69 -1.67
N ARG A 147 -3.29 3.87 -0.38
CA ARG A 147 -3.65 5.10 0.33
C ARG A 147 -2.69 6.23 -0.03
N PRO A 148 -3.17 7.45 -0.28
CA PRO A 148 -2.29 8.60 -0.47
C PRO A 148 -1.50 8.92 0.80
N CYS A 149 -2.16 8.87 1.96
CA CYS A 149 -1.58 9.09 3.28
C CYS A 149 -1.74 7.82 4.14
N ASP A 150 -0.63 7.27 4.62
CA ASP A 150 -0.53 6.07 5.47
C ASP A 150 0.73 6.22 6.32
N PRO A 151 0.71 7.12 7.34
CA PRO A 151 1.91 7.51 8.05
C PRO A 151 2.76 6.33 8.53
N PRO A 152 4.07 6.39 8.35
CA PRO A 152 4.87 7.52 7.87
C PRO A 152 5.01 7.61 6.33
N TRP A 153 4.25 6.84 5.55
CA TRP A 153 4.35 6.69 4.10
C TRP A 153 3.37 7.59 3.36
N TYR A 154 3.88 8.53 2.56
CA TYR A 154 3.10 9.53 1.83
C TYR A 154 3.30 9.36 0.33
N ARG A 155 2.23 9.48 -0.46
CA ARG A 155 2.23 9.25 -1.93
C ARG A 155 1.61 10.43 -2.65
N PRO A 156 2.30 11.57 -2.73
CA PRO A 156 1.73 12.80 -3.27
C PRO A 156 1.43 12.74 -4.78
N LEU A 157 2.01 11.78 -5.50
CA LEU A 157 1.84 11.64 -6.95
C LEU A 157 0.78 10.61 -7.37
N LEU A 158 -0.04 10.07 -6.43
CA LEU A 158 -1.08 9.07 -6.78
C LEU A 158 -2.15 9.60 -7.76
N GLY A 159 -2.31 10.89 -7.90
CA GLY A 159 -3.19 11.52 -8.89
C GLY A 159 -2.47 11.98 -10.15
N VAL A 160 -1.17 11.74 -10.28
CA VAL A 160 -0.32 12.23 -11.37
C VAL A 160 0.05 11.10 -12.32
N ARG A 161 -0.11 11.33 -13.62
CA ARG A 161 0.31 10.37 -14.66
C ARG A 161 1.84 10.26 -14.72
N ARG A 162 2.35 9.06 -14.90
CA ARG A 162 3.78 8.77 -15.04
C ARG A 162 4.44 9.58 -16.17
N ALA A 163 3.73 9.84 -17.26
CA ALA A 163 4.25 10.67 -18.35
C ALA A 163 4.68 12.07 -17.87
N LEU A 164 4.03 12.64 -16.84
CA LEU A 164 4.41 13.94 -16.28
C LEU A 164 5.70 13.86 -15.46
N THR A 165 5.98 12.76 -14.77
CA THR A 165 7.24 12.59 -14.03
C THR A 165 8.43 12.48 -14.98
N HIS A 166 8.25 11.78 -16.11
CA HIS A 166 9.26 11.73 -17.17
C HIS A 166 9.50 13.11 -17.79
N ALA A 167 8.43 13.80 -18.18
CA ALA A 167 8.54 15.15 -18.72
C ALA A 167 9.19 16.15 -17.74
N ALA A 168 8.93 16.01 -16.44
CA ALA A 168 9.58 16.82 -15.42
C ALA A 168 11.09 16.54 -15.31
N CYS A 169 11.51 15.27 -15.45
CA CYS A 169 12.93 14.96 -15.52
C CYS A 169 13.59 15.62 -16.77
N ASP A 170 12.91 15.57 -17.91
CA ASP A 170 13.41 16.21 -19.14
C ASP A 170 13.52 17.74 -18.98
N GLU A 171 12.50 18.40 -18.39
CA GLU A 171 12.52 19.83 -18.10
C GLU A 171 13.67 20.24 -17.16
N LEU A 172 14.01 19.36 -16.19
CA LEU A 172 15.07 19.59 -15.21
C LEU A 172 16.45 19.16 -15.71
N GLY A 173 16.56 18.59 -16.92
CA GLY A 173 17.82 18.04 -17.46
C GLY A 173 18.35 16.84 -16.67
N LEU A 174 17.48 16.10 -15.99
CA LEU A 174 17.83 14.92 -15.21
C LEU A 174 17.82 13.67 -16.08
N THR A 175 18.76 12.77 -15.85
CA THR A 175 18.85 11.47 -16.56
C THR A 175 18.47 10.35 -15.59
N PRO A 176 17.22 9.86 -15.60
CA PRO A 176 16.80 8.76 -14.75
C PRO A 176 17.46 7.44 -15.16
N TRP A 177 17.76 6.62 -14.15
CA TRP A 177 18.16 5.24 -14.42
C TRP A 177 16.98 4.41 -14.94
N GLN A 178 17.23 3.67 -16.01
CA GLN A 178 16.27 2.74 -16.57
C GLN A 178 16.56 1.32 -16.07
N ASP A 179 15.79 0.86 -15.08
CA ASP A 179 15.91 -0.50 -14.56
C ASP A 179 15.51 -1.52 -15.64
N PRO A 180 16.39 -2.44 -16.03
CA PRO A 180 16.06 -3.51 -16.99
C PRO A 180 14.87 -4.37 -16.57
N HIS A 181 14.63 -4.54 -15.26
CA HIS A 181 13.48 -5.27 -14.75
C HIS A 181 12.13 -4.62 -15.11
N ASN A 182 12.10 -3.31 -15.38
CA ASN A 182 10.88 -2.61 -15.81
C ASN A 182 10.40 -3.05 -17.20
N ALA A 183 11.26 -3.68 -18.01
CA ALA A 183 10.92 -4.25 -19.31
C ALA A 183 10.71 -5.77 -19.27
N ASP A 184 10.95 -6.43 -18.13
CA ASP A 184 10.88 -7.88 -18.02
C ASP A 184 9.45 -8.38 -17.88
N ARG A 185 8.96 -9.00 -18.94
CA ARG A 185 7.58 -9.56 -19.03
C ARG A 185 7.30 -10.74 -18.08
N ARG A 186 8.29 -11.27 -17.38
CA ARG A 186 8.07 -12.27 -16.32
C ARG A 186 7.32 -11.68 -15.13
N PHE A 187 7.41 -10.36 -14.93
CA PHE A 187 6.70 -9.67 -13.86
C PHE A 187 5.28 -9.25 -14.28
N THR A 188 4.28 -9.65 -13.50
CA THR A 188 2.88 -9.33 -13.77
C THR A 188 2.62 -7.82 -13.89
N ARG A 189 3.28 -6.99 -13.06
CA ARG A 189 3.15 -5.54 -13.13
C ARG A 189 3.66 -4.96 -14.44
N THR A 190 4.79 -5.48 -14.95
CA THR A 190 5.31 -5.08 -16.25
C THR A 190 4.30 -5.38 -17.36
N ARG A 191 3.70 -6.57 -17.36
CA ARG A 191 2.67 -6.93 -18.34
C ARG A 191 1.41 -6.08 -18.23
N LEU A 192 0.95 -5.78 -17.03
CA LEU A 192 -0.17 -4.86 -16.84
C LEU A 192 0.10 -3.49 -17.44
N ARG A 193 1.30 -2.96 -17.23
CA ARG A 193 1.74 -1.65 -17.72
C ARG A 193 1.90 -1.60 -19.24
N THR A 194 2.52 -2.63 -19.83
CA THR A 194 2.94 -2.59 -21.25
C THR A 194 1.96 -3.26 -22.20
N GLU A 195 1.06 -4.11 -21.70
CA GLU A 195 0.12 -4.88 -22.53
C GLU A 195 -1.34 -4.59 -22.17
N VAL A 196 -1.71 -4.72 -20.89
CA VAL A 196 -3.12 -4.73 -20.48
C VAL A 196 -3.69 -3.31 -20.40
N LEU A 197 -3.03 -2.39 -19.72
CA LEU A 197 -3.51 -1.01 -19.61
C LEU A 197 -3.60 -0.32 -20.97
N PRO A 198 -2.59 -0.41 -21.86
CA PRO A 198 -2.71 0.16 -23.20
C PRO A 198 -3.87 -0.44 -24.01
N LEU A 199 -4.09 -1.76 -23.92
CA LEU A 199 -5.22 -2.41 -24.57
C LEU A 199 -6.57 -1.93 -24.01
N LEU A 200 -6.68 -1.78 -22.70
CA LEU A 200 -7.90 -1.23 -22.07
C LEU A 200 -8.14 0.22 -22.48
N GLU A 201 -7.10 1.06 -22.54
CA GLU A 201 -7.20 2.44 -23.01
C GLU A 201 -7.70 2.50 -24.46
N GLU A 202 -7.20 1.62 -25.33
CA GLU A 202 -7.64 1.52 -26.73
C GLU A 202 -9.10 1.08 -26.86
N VAL A 203 -9.46 -0.03 -26.19
CA VAL A 203 -10.79 -0.67 -26.32
C VAL A 203 -11.89 0.17 -25.66
N LEU A 204 -11.59 0.84 -24.55
CA LEU A 204 -12.57 1.61 -23.76
C LEU A 204 -12.54 3.11 -24.08
N GLY A 205 -11.75 3.55 -25.05
CA GLY A 205 -11.75 4.94 -25.53
C GLY A 205 -10.98 5.93 -24.67
N GLY A 206 -10.04 5.45 -23.84
CA GLY A 206 -9.15 6.29 -23.02
C GLY A 206 -9.68 6.60 -21.62
N GLY A 207 -8.79 7.12 -20.76
CA GLY A 207 -9.11 7.52 -19.38
C GLY A 207 -9.33 6.36 -18.40
N VAL A 208 -8.87 5.15 -18.75
CA VAL A 208 -9.05 3.94 -17.93
C VAL A 208 -8.27 4.02 -16.64
N ALA A 209 -7.03 4.48 -16.69
CA ALA A 209 -6.21 4.59 -15.47
C ALA A 209 -6.84 5.56 -14.46
N GLU A 210 -7.36 6.70 -14.91
CA GLU A 210 -8.09 7.67 -14.10
C GLU A 210 -9.40 7.08 -13.55
N ALA A 211 -10.14 6.33 -14.36
CA ALA A 211 -11.37 5.68 -13.95
C ALA A 211 -11.11 4.63 -12.84
N LEU A 212 -10.07 3.80 -12.99
CA LEU A 212 -9.64 2.84 -11.99
C LEU A 212 -9.21 3.54 -10.69
N ALA A 213 -8.46 4.63 -10.77
CA ALA A 213 -8.05 5.39 -9.60
C ALA A 213 -9.24 6.03 -8.86
N ARG A 214 -10.23 6.61 -9.59
CA ARG A 214 -11.47 7.14 -8.99
C ARG A 214 -12.28 6.05 -8.30
N THR A 215 -12.45 4.90 -8.94
CA THR A 215 -13.15 3.75 -8.36
C THR A 215 -12.45 3.26 -7.09
N ALA A 216 -11.11 3.18 -7.10
CA ALA A 216 -10.34 2.80 -5.91
C ALA A 216 -10.52 3.80 -4.76
N THR A 217 -10.60 5.09 -5.06
CA THR A 217 -10.83 6.13 -4.05
C THR A 217 -12.21 5.98 -3.41
N ALA A 218 -13.28 5.88 -4.21
CA ALA A 218 -14.65 5.67 -3.69
C ALA A 218 -14.75 4.39 -2.84
N LEU A 219 -14.20 3.27 -3.32
CA LEU A 219 -14.18 2.01 -2.56
C LEU A 219 -13.38 2.11 -1.25
N ARG A 220 -12.35 2.95 -1.20
CA ARG A 220 -11.60 3.19 0.02
C ARG A 220 -12.41 3.98 1.03
N GLU A 221 -13.07 5.05 0.61
CA GLU A 221 -13.96 5.87 1.44
C GLU A 221 -15.08 5.03 2.05
N ASP A 222 -15.76 4.22 1.24
CA ASP A 222 -16.77 3.27 1.71
C ASP A 222 -16.21 2.26 2.69
N THR A 223 -15.03 1.71 2.39
CA THR A 223 -14.38 0.71 3.23
C THR A 223 -13.97 1.31 4.58
N GLU A 224 -13.42 2.51 4.60
CA GLU A 224 -13.00 3.21 5.82
C GLU A 224 -14.21 3.56 6.71
N THR A 225 -15.30 4.02 6.11
CA THR A 225 -16.57 4.28 6.81
C THR A 225 -17.12 3.01 7.46
N LEU A 226 -17.17 1.90 6.71
CA LEU A 226 -17.64 0.62 7.24
C LEU A 226 -16.70 0.03 8.30
N ASP A 227 -15.40 0.29 8.20
CA ASP A 227 -14.42 -0.14 9.20
C ASP A 227 -14.54 0.66 10.49
N GLU A 228 -14.86 1.96 10.40
CA GLU A 228 -15.17 2.79 11.57
C GLU A 228 -16.42 2.29 12.29
N LEU A 229 -17.52 2.08 11.55
CA LEU A 229 -18.76 1.51 12.12
C LEU A 229 -18.49 0.14 12.77
N ALA A 230 -17.65 -0.68 12.16
CA ALA A 230 -17.30 -1.97 12.75
C ALA A 230 -16.45 -1.85 14.02
N ARG A 231 -15.55 -0.86 14.13
CA ARG A 231 -14.78 -0.62 15.36
C ARG A 231 -15.69 -0.16 16.50
N GLN A 232 -16.63 0.72 16.22
CA GLN A 232 -17.62 1.17 17.20
C GLN A 232 -18.48 -0.01 17.67
N ALA A 233 -19.03 -0.78 16.72
CA ALA A 233 -19.82 -1.96 17.04
C ALA A 233 -19.02 -3.02 17.83
N LEU A 234 -17.73 -3.22 17.52
CA LEU A 234 -16.86 -4.17 18.23
C LEU A 234 -16.72 -3.79 19.72
N ALA A 235 -16.61 -2.49 20.02
CA ALA A 235 -16.55 -2.01 21.40
C ALA A 235 -17.85 -2.27 22.18
N GLU A 236 -19.00 -2.29 21.50
CA GLU A 236 -20.32 -2.53 22.11
C GLU A 236 -20.64 -4.02 22.28
N VAL A 237 -20.28 -4.86 21.29
CA VAL A 237 -20.65 -6.30 21.29
C VAL A 237 -19.60 -7.19 21.95
N GLY A 238 -18.38 -6.65 22.18
CA GLY A 238 -17.26 -7.38 22.78
C GLY A 238 -17.28 -7.32 24.30
N SER A 239 -16.98 -8.45 24.94
CA SER A 239 -16.76 -8.55 26.40
C SER A 239 -15.68 -9.57 26.67
N CYS A 240 -14.64 -9.20 27.42
CA CYS A 240 -13.56 -10.11 27.83
C CYS A 240 -12.91 -10.94 26.72
N GLY A 241 -12.83 -10.38 25.50
CA GLY A 241 -12.27 -11.09 24.34
C GLY A 241 -13.25 -12.01 23.59
N GLU A 242 -14.50 -12.06 24.00
CA GLU A 242 -15.59 -12.82 23.36
C GLU A 242 -16.58 -11.87 22.70
N LEU A 243 -17.41 -12.37 21.76
CA LEU A 243 -18.45 -11.59 21.09
C LEU A 243 -19.83 -12.20 21.30
N ASP A 244 -20.78 -11.37 21.72
CA ASP A 244 -22.19 -11.76 21.85
C ASP A 244 -22.82 -12.01 20.47
N THR A 245 -23.27 -13.25 20.23
CA THR A 245 -23.83 -13.66 18.93
C THR A 245 -25.19 -13.03 18.64
N ALA A 246 -26.01 -12.71 19.65
CA ALA A 246 -27.30 -12.04 19.43
C ALA A 246 -27.11 -10.59 19.01
N ARG A 247 -26.21 -9.86 19.66
CA ARG A 247 -25.81 -8.50 19.26
C ARG A 247 -25.16 -8.48 17.88
N LEU A 248 -24.26 -9.44 17.58
CA LEU A 248 -23.68 -9.58 16.24
C LEU A 248 -24.74 -9.82 15.18
N ALA A 249 -25.72 -10.69 15.43
CA ALA A 249 -26.78 -11.01 14.47
C ALA A 249 -27.65 -9.79 14.11
N ALA A 250 -27.75 -8.81 15.01
CA ALA A 250 -28.48 -7.56 14.75
C ALA A 250 -27.74 -6.59 13.81
N LEU A 251 -26.43 -6.77 13.62
CA LEU A 251 -25.64 -5.94 12.71
C LEU A 251 -25.88 -6.31 11.25
N SER A 252 -25.78 -5.33 10.35
CA SER A 252 -25.75 -5.60 8.91
C SER A 252 -24.58 -6.51 8.54
N GLU A 253 -24.74 -7.34 7.54
CA GLU A 253 -23.75 -8.34 7.13
C GLU A 253 -22.37 -7.74 6.90
N ALA A 254 -22.31 -6.57 6.25
CA ALA A 254 -21.06 -5.90 5.94
C ALA A 254 -20.31 -5.43 7.18
N VAL A 255 -21.00 -4.91 8.20
CA VAL A 255 -20.44 -4.47 9.48
C VAL A 255 -20.08 -5.68 10.32
N ARG A 256 -20.97 -6.65 10.47
CA ARG A 256 -20.77 -7.88 11.25
C ARG A 256 -19.51 -8.64 10.83
N ARG A 257 -19.29 -8.84 9.52
CA ARG A 257 -18.07 -9.51 9.03
C ARG A 257 -16.81 -8.71 9.31
N ARG A 258 -16.89 -7.38 9.32
CA ARG A 258 -15.75 -6.54 9.70
C ARG A 258 -15.48 -6.60 11.21
N VAL A 259 -16.51 -6.65 12.04
CA VAL A 259 -16.37 -6.87 13.48
C VAL A 259 -15.69 -8.22 13.76
N ILE A 260 -16.19 -9.30 13.14
CA ILE A 260 -15.59 -10.63 13.24
C ILE A 260 -14.11 -10.59 12.81
N ARG A 261 -13.80 -9.98 11.68
CA ARG A 261 -12.43 -9.84 11.20
C ARG A 261 -11.54 -9.06 12.20
N GLY A 262 -12.00 -7.94 12.71
CA GLY A 262 -11.28 -7.13 13.71
C GLY A 262 -11.01 -7.92 14.99
N TRP A 263 -12.02 -8.62 15.50
CA TRP A 263 -11.90 -9.49 16.66
C TRP A 263 -10.91 -10.64 16.46
N LEU A 264 -10.96 -11.32 15.30
CA LEU A 264 -10.01 -12.40 14.96
C LEU A 264 -8.57 -11.89 14.94
N LEU A 265 -8.33 -10.72 14.32
CA LEU A 265 -7.00 -10.11 14.27
C LEU A 265 -6.50 -9.70 15.64
N ALA A 266 -7.34 -9.11 16.47
CA ALA A 266 -7.02 -8.75 17.87
C ALA A 266 -6.72 -10.00 18.72
N GLY A 267 -7.38 -11.12 18.42
CA GLY A 267 -7.12 -12.44 19.02
C GLY A 267 -5.91 -13.19 18.47
N GLY A 268 -5.09 -12.55 17.60
CA GLY A 268 -3.85 -13.11 17.10
C GLY A 268 -3.98 -13.89 15.77
N ALA A 269 -5.14 -13.89 15.12
CA ALA A 269 -5.28 -14.50 13.80
C ALA A 269 -4.45 -13.77 12.74
N SER A 270 -3.88 -14.51 11.78
CA SER A 270 -3.10 -13.99 10.67
C SER A 270 -3.52 -14.61 9.35
N GLY A 271 -3.28 -13.92 8.24
CA GLY A 271 -3.58 -14.45 6.91
C GLY A 271 -5.06 -14.82 6.67
N LEU A 272 -5.98 -14.09 7.31
CA LEU A 272 -7.42 -14.34 7.23
C LEU A 272 -7.94 -14.28 5.79
N THR A 273 -8.67 -15.32 5.40
CA THR A 273 -9.37 -15.41 4.12
C THR A 273 -10.85 -15.05 4.27
N ASP A 274 -11.51 -14.62 3.19
CA ASP A 274 -12.96 -14.37 3.17
C ASP A 274 -13.75 -15.64 3.55
N LYS A 275 -13.30 -16.82 3.13
CA LYS A 275 -13.89 -18.11 3.50
C LYS A 275 -13.91 -18.33 5.02
N GLN A 276 -12.83 -18.00 5.72
CA GLN A 276 -12.75 -18.12 7.17
C GLN A 276 -13.68 -17.13 7.87
N ILE A 277 -13.69 -15.87 7.43
CA ILE A 277 -14.57 -14.83 8.00
C ILE A 277 -16.03 -15.22 7.81
N ARG A 278 -16.43 -15.68 6.61
CA ARG A 278 -17.79 -16.19 6.35
C ARG A 278 -18.12 -17.45 7.14
N GLY A 279 -17.15 -18.33 7.32
CA GLY A 279 -17.30 -19.52 8.17
C GLY A 279 -17.64 -19.14 9.62
N VAL A 280 -16.94 -18.15 10.19
CA VAL A 280 -17.26 -17.65 11.52
C VAL A 280 -18.60 -16.91 11.54
N ASP A 281 -18.95 -16.15 10.50
CA ASP A 281 -20.25 -15.51 10.36
C ASP A 281 -21.42 -16.52 10.38
N THR A 282 -21.25 -17.74 9.81
CA THR A 282 -22.26 -18.79 9.89
C THR A 282 -22.44 -19.34 11.30
N LEU A 283 -21.45 -19.24 12.19
CA LEU A 283 -21.62 -19.57 13.62
C LEU A 283 -22.59 -18.61 14.32
N VAL A 284 -22.74 -17.39 13.80
CA VAL A 284 -23.69 -16.38 14.29
C VAL A 284 -25.06 -16.59 13.68
N THR A 285 -25.14 -16.68 12.34
CA THR A 285 -26.37 -16.56 11.57
C THR A 285 -27.08 -17.89 11.28
N ALA A 286 -26.36 -19.01 11.30
CA ALA A 286 -26.86 -20.34 10.95
C ALA A 286 -26.27 -21.44 11.86
N TRP A 287 -26.30 -21.18 13.17
CA TRP A 287 -25.83 -22.14 14.18
C TRP A 287 -26.69 -23.40 14.24
N ARG A 288 -26.06 -24.56 14.14
CA ARG A 288 -26.71 -25.88 14.22
C ARG A 288 -25.93 -26.86 15.11
N GLY A 289 -25.06 -26.34 16.02
CA GLY A 289 -24.16 -27.19 16.81
C GLY A 289 -22.89 -27.60 16.07
N GLN A 290 -22.58 -26.99 14.92
CA GLN A 290 -21.35 -27.28 14.16
C GLN A 290 -20.11 -26.88 14.95
N GLY A 291 -18.99 -27.58 14.66
CA GLY A 291 -17.69 -27.27 15.26
C GLY A 291 -17.15 -25.90 14.88
N GLY A 292 -16.07 -25.50 15.55
CA GLY A 292 -15.40 -24.22 15.30
C GLY A 292 -14.72 -24.15 13.94
N VAL A 293 -14.36 -22.92 13.55
CA VAL A 293 -13.67 -22.59 12.31
C VAL A 293 -12.20 -22.37 12.59
N ALA A 294 -11.31 -23.14 11.99
CA ALA A 294 -9.87 -22.91 12.06
C ALA A 294 -9.51 -21.62 11.29
N VAL A 295 -8.88 -20.68 11.98
CA VAL A 295 -8.38 -19.42 11.40
C VAL A 295 -6.86 -19.43 11.39
N GLY A 296 -6.24 -18.54 10.60
CA GLY A 296 -4.78 -18.50 10.49
C GLY A 296 -4.11 -18.19 11.83
N SER A 297 -3.10 -18.98 12.20
CA SER A 297 -2.27 -18.77 13.39
C SER A 297 -0.84 -18.40 12.98
N PRO A 298 -0.16 -17.48 13.68
CA PRO A 298 1.25 -17.20 13.46
C PRO A 298 2.16 -18.35 13.95
N LEU A 299 1.65 -19.22 14.84
CA LEU A 299 2.39 -20.34 15.41
C LEU A 299 2.10 -21.62 14.63
N ARG A 300 3.13 -22.23 14.04
CA ARG A 300 3.01 -23.47 13.25
C ARG A 300 2.57 -24.69 14.05
N SER A 301 2.79 -24.69 15.38
CA SER A 301 2.47 -25.78 16.29
C SER A 301 1.05 -25.72 16.88
N GLN A 302 0.30 -24.65 16.59
CA GLN A 302 -1.03 -24.42 17.17
C GLN A 302 -2.01 -23.94 16.11
N ARG A 303 -3.23 -24.43 16.16
CA ARG A 303 -4.36 -23.91 15.40
C ARG A 303 -5.16 -22.96 16.27
N LEU A 304 -5.50 -21.81 15.75
CA LEU A 304 -6.46 -20.90 16.37
C LEU A 304 -7.85 -21.24 15.83
N ILE A 305 -8.78 -21.52 16.74
CA ILE A 305 -10.14 -21.91 16.41
C ILE A 305 -11.12 -20.85 16.92
N ALA A 306 -11.97 -20.37 16.04
CA ALA A 306 -13.11 -19.55 16.41
C ALA A 306 -14.33 -20.48 16.59
N GLY A 307 -14.88 -20.55 17.79
CA GLY A 307 -16.02 -21.39 18.15
C GLY A 307 -17.20 -20.60 18.66
N ARG A 308 -18.36 -21.24 18.82
CA ARG A 308 -19.51 -20.67 19.52
C ARG A 308 -19.84 -21.53 20.73
N ARG A 309 -19.93 -20.88 21.90
CA ARG A 309 -20.31 -21.51 23.14
C ARG A 309 -21.19 -20.56 23.97
N ASP A 310 -22.28 -21.05 24.53
CA ASP A 310 -23.18 -20.32 25.44
C ASP A 310 -23.64 -18.94 24.89
N GLY A 311 -23.91 -18.87 23.56
CA GLY A 311 -24.32 -17.62 22.93
C GLY A 311 -23.16 -16.65 22.61
N MET A 312 -21.92 -17.02 22.86
CA MET A 312 -20.72 -16.20 22.61
C MET A 312 -19.85 -16.81 21.51
N LEU A 313 -19.21 -15.99 20.67
CA LEU A 313 -18.05 -16.41 19.90
C LEU A 313 -16.81 -16.35 20.77
N THR A 314 -16.03 -17.43 20.76
CA THR A 314 -14.81 -17.59 21.56
C THR A 314 -13.63 -17.95 20.66
N LEU A 315 -12.40 -17.58 21.08
CA LEU A 315 -11.16 -18.02 20.46
C LEU A 315 -10.39 -18.93 21.41
N HIS A 316 -9.93 -20.06 20.90
CA HIS A 316 -9.05 -20.95 21.65
C HIS A 316 -8.00 -21.57 20.71
N THR A 317 -6.92 -22.07 21.30
CA THR A 317 -5.85 -22.74 20.56
C THR A 317 -5.95 -24.25 20.74
N GLU A 318 -5.71 -24.99 19.67
CA GLU A 318 -5.57 -26.44 19.66
C GLU A 318 -4.18 -26.83 19.14
N PRO A 319 -3.56 -27.90 19.65
CA PRO A 319 -2.35 -28.48 19.06
C PRO A 319 -2.62 -28.92 17.61
N VAL A 320 -1.58 -28.81 16.74
CA VAL A 320 -1.66 -29.30 15.36
C VAL A 320 -1.43 -30.80 15.33
#